data_685437878b43ebb9780b7e57719c943e
#
_entry.id   685437878b43ebb9780b7e57719c943e
#
_cell.length_a   1.000
_cell.length_b   1.000
_cell.length_c   1.000
_cell.angle_alpha   90.00
_cell.angle_beta   90.00
_cell.angle_gamma   90.00
#
_symmetry.space_group_name_H-M   'P 1'
#
loop_
_entity.id
_entity.type
_entity.pdbx_description
1 polymer ?
#
loop_
_entity_poly.entity_id
_entity_poly.type
_entity_poly.pdbx_seq_one_letter_code
_entity_poly.pdbx_strand_id
1 'polypeptide(L)' 'MSQPKRFEVVYQESTLVTEKTIFVDKETGVNYLYIANGTGGGLTPLLDRDGKPVVTR' A
#
# COMPACT_ATOMS: atom_id res chain seq x y z
N MET A 1 -8.76 -9.04 23.47
CA MET A 1 -8.49 -10.01 22.42
C MET A 1 -8.03 -9.31 21.15
N SER A 2 -6.94 -9.76 20.59
CA SER A 2 -6.42 -9.14 19.38
C SER A 2 -7.02 -9.79 18.16
N GLN A 3 -7.20 -9.00 17.12
CA GLN A 3 -7.64 -9.52 15.83
C GLN A 3 -6.45 -9.58 14.89
N PRO A 4 -6.46 -10.52 13.92
CA PRO A 4 -5.41 -10.54 12.93
C PRO A 4 -5.42 -9.23 12.16
N LYS A 5 -4.25 -8.75 11.84
CA LYS A 5 -4.14 -7.55 11.03
C LYS A 5 -4.59 -7.85 9.63
N ARG A 6 -5.45 -7.00 9.10
CA ARG A 6 -5.92 -7.16 7.73
C ARG A 6 -4.91 -6.61 6.73
N PHE A 7 -4.20 -5.55 7.10
CA PHE A 7 -3.25 -4.91 6.19
C PHE A 7 -1.84 -5.15 6.66
N GLU A 8 -0.96 -5.40 5.73
CA GLU A 8 0.44 -5.64 6.02
C GLU A 8 1.29 -4.80 5.09
N VAL A 9 2.33 -4.16 5.65
CA VAL A 9 3.29 -3.41 4.85
C VAL A 9 4.21 -4.39 4.14
N VAL A 10 4.26 -4.30 2.82
CA VAL A 10 5.12 -5.20 2.04
C VAL A 10 6.31 -4.46 1.43
N TYR A 11 6.26 -3.15 1.37
CA TYR A 11 7.37 -2.36 0.85
C TYR A 11 7.26 -0.94 1.37
N GLN A 12 8.40 -0.34 1.67
CA GLN A 12 8.41 1.03 2.14
C GLN A 12 9.72 1.68 1.72
N GLU A 13 9.61 2.88 1.17
CA GLU A 13 10.78 3.68 0.89
C GLU A 13 10.45 5.13 1.20
N SER A 14 11.45 5.89 1.57
CA SER A 14 11.22 7.29 1.90
C SER A 14 12.42 8.11 1.50
N THR A 15 12.14 9.37 1.21
CA THR A 15 13.15 10.39 1.03
C THR A 15 12.98 11.42 2.12
N LEU A 16 13.69 12.55 2.02
CA LEU A 16 13.56 13.58 3.02
C LEU A 16 12.15 14.17 3.09
N VAL A 17 11.43 14.15 1.97
CA VAL A 17 10.14 14.82 1.90
C VAL A 17 9.01 13.90 1.49
N THR A 18 9.29 12.68 1.03
CA THR A 18 8.26 11.80 0.49
C THR A 18 8.40 10.41 1.09
N GLU A 19 7.29 9.83 1.48
CA GLU A 19 7.23 8.46 1.96
C GLU A 19 6.28 7.66 1.09
N LYS A 20 6.71 6.46 0.66
CA LYS A 20 5.91 5.57 -0.16
C LYS A 20 5.80 4.24 0.54
N THR A 21 4.58 3.74 0.67
CA THR A 21 4.34 2.50 1.38
C THR A 21 3.36 1.66 0.57
N ILE A 22 3.67 0.38 0.43
CA ILE A 22 2.76 -0.55 -0.22
C ILE A 22 2.22 -1.49 0.85
N PHE A 23 0.89 -1.55 0.93
CA PHE A 23 0.17 -2.43 1.86
C PHE A 23 -0.53 -3.50 1.06
N VAL A 24 -0.65 -4.68 1.64
CA VAL A 24 -1.51 -5.71 1.07
C VAL A 24 -2.70 -5.91 1.99
N ASP A 25 -3.90 -6.01 1.38
CA ASP A 25 -5.11 -6.41 2.07
C ASP A 25 -5.11 -7.93 2.08
N LYS A 26 -4.90 -8.51 3.25
CA LYS A 26 -4.74 -9.96 3.34
C LYS A 26 -6.03 -10.72 3.07
N GLU A 27 -7.17 -10.04 3.12
CA GLU A 27 -8.46 -10.69 2.81
C GLU A 27 -8.68 -10.81 1.32
N THR A 28 -8.28 -9.80 0.56
CA THR A 28 -8.51 -9.80 -0.89
C THR A 28 -7.25 -10.04 -1.68
N GLY A 29 -6.08 -9.78 -1.09
CA GLY A 29 -4.81 -9.84 -1.78
C GLY A 29 -4.49 -8.59 -2.57
N VAL A 30 -5.36 -7.59 -2.56
CA VAL A 30 -5.12 -6.36 -3.32
C VAL A 30 -4.07 -5.53 -2.62
N ASN A 31 -3.12 -5.02 -3.40
CA ASN A 31 -2.07 -4.15 -2.90
C ASN A 31 -2.47 -2.70 -3.10
N TYR A 32 -2.08 -1.85 -2.17
CA TYR A 32 -2.39 -0.43 -2.20
C TYR A 32 -1.11 0.36 -2.03
N LEU A 33 -1.03 1.48 -2.73
CA LEU A 33 0.10 2.39 -2.64
C LEU A 33 -0.33 3.64 -1.88
N TYR A 34 0.39 3.96 -0.82
CA TYR A 34 0.18 5.19 -0.06
C TYR A 34 1.40 6.07 -0.24
N ILE A 35 1.18 7.32 -0.60
CA ILE A 35 2.25 8.29 -0.76
C ILE A 35 1.95 9.47 0.16
N ALA A 36 2.90 9.78 1.03
CA ALA A 36 2.81 10.93 1.91
C ALA A 36 3.90 11.92 1.54
N ASN A 37 3.53 13.19 1.50
CA ASN A 37 4.47 14.25 1.12
C ASN A 37 4.15 15.45 2.02
N GLY A 38 5.05 15.73 2.96
CA GLY A 38 4.82 16.79 3.93
C GLY A 38 3.61 16.49 4.78
N THR A 39 2.59 17.34 4.70
CA THR A 39 1.37 17.15 5.47
C THR A 39 0.27 16.48 4.67
N GLY A 40 0.51 16.17 3.40
CA GLY A 40 -0.49 15.56 2.56
C GLY A 40 -0.18 14.11 2.29
N GLY A 41 -1.19 13.38 1.82
CA GLY A 41 -1.00 11.99 1.46
C GLY A 41 -2.16 11.51 0.60
N GLY A 42 -1.95 10.40 -0.10
CA GLY A 42 -2.97 9.80 -0.92
C GLY A 42 -2.79 8.30 -1.01
N LEU A 43 -3.90 7.61 -1.18
CA LEU A 43 -3.93 6.16 -1.26
C LEU A 43 -4.61 5.76 -2.55
N THR A 44 -4.03 4.78 -3.25
CA THR A 44 -4.60 4.28 -4.48
C THR A 44 -4.28 2.79 -4.59
N PRO A 45 -5.13 2.00 -5.26
CA PRO A 45 -4.74 0.63 -5.57
C PRO A 45 -3.48 0.63 -6.42
N LEU A 46 -2.57 -0.29 -6.12
CA LEU A 46 -1.36 -0.44 -6.92
C LEU A 46 -1.71 -1.18 -8.19
N LEU A 47 -1.45 -0.56 -9.33
CA LEU A 47 -1.84 -1.13 -10.60
C LEU A 47 -0.65 -1.76 -11.30
N ASP A 48 -0.91 -2.83 -12.04
CA ASP A 48 0.11 -3.44 -12.87
C ASP A 48 0.20 -2.69 -14.21
N ARG A 49 1.03 -3.20 -15.11
CA ARG A 49 1.25 -2.52 -16.38
C ARG A 49 0.01 -2.50 -17.26
N ASP A 50 -0.95 -3.36 -17.00
CA ASP A 50 -2.19 -3.41 -17.76
C ASP A 50 -3.30 -2.61 -17.13
N GLY A 51 -2.99 -1.87 -16.04
CA GLY A 51 -3.98 -1.05 -15.35
C GLY A 51 -4.88 -1.83 -14.43
N LYS A 52 -4.51 -3.05 -14.08
CA LYS A 52 -5.29 -3.86 -13.16
C LYS A 52 -4.62 -3.87 -11.79
N PRO A 53 -5.41 -3.98 -10.71
CA PRO A 53 -4.81 -4.03 -9.38
C PRO A 53 -3.88 -5.22 -9.23
N VAL A 54 -2.75 -4.98 -8.57
CA VAL A 54 -1.82 -6.05 -8.23
C VAL A 54 -2.42 -6.86 -7.11
N VAL A 55 -2.56 -8.16 -7.31
CA VAL A 55 -3.16 -9.05 -6.32
C VAL A 55 -2.13 -10.09 -5.93
N THR A 56 -1.89 -10.19 -4.63
CA THR A 56 -0.97 -11.17 -4.06
C THR A 56 -1.79 -12.28 -3.42
N ARG A 57 -1.63 -13.48 -3.91
CA ARG A 57 -2.38 -14.61 -3.40
C ARG A 57 -1.47 -15.78 -3.10
#